data_438a5022666f0f96833562fcff6bb800
#
_entry.id   438a5022666f0f96833562fcff6bb800
#
_cell.length_a   1.000
_cell.length_b   1.000
_cell.length_c   1.000
_cell.angle_alpha   90.00
_cell.angle_beta   90.00
_cell.angle_gamma   90.00
#
_symmetry.space_group_name_H-M   'P 1'
#
loop_
_entity.id
_entity.type
_entity.pdbx_description
1 polymer ?
#
loop_
_entity_poly.entity_id
_entity_poly.type
_entity_poly.pdbx_seq_one_letter_code
_entity_poly.pdbx_strand_id
1 'polypeptide(L)'
;MYEQWGIGIVGLGGIANTHLTAYRNLGLKVVGGADIDPERVKLMQAKWELPIATTDVESLIAHPEVRIVDVAAPHFLHVREPIFRWAAKYGKALFVQKPLEQYYENARKLVAIAEEAGIPLMVNQNSVFVPGFQVMERYLLEGAIGTPYYCQIENRNWFDLSGHAFYGKQERWVLSDMGVHHLALVVHWFGNWRSAYAIMGRDPSQTGIVGDTWNVMNIRFESGMQACIINNWSYRGHLPRPHSVEEVVIQGDKGAITGTSEGFVLVTAEPPAEVRPRFQGKWFPDAFGNAMLHYIRSLDKGKPYLCSGRHNLQVVALIEAGYRSVQEGREITRKEIMGEDA
;
A
#
# COMPACT_ATOMS: atom_id res chain seq x y z
N MET A 1 13.84 21.32 -7.59
CA MET A 1 14.51 20.48 -6.57
C MET A 1 14.33 19.03 -6.98
N TYR A 2 15.36 18.17 -6.90
CA TYR A 2 15.34 16.75 -7.32
C TYR A 2 15.19 16.48 -8.83
N GLU A 3 15.57 17.40 -9.70
CA GLU A 3 15.47 17.25 -11.17
C GLU A 3 16.28 16.06 -11.73
N GLN A 4 17.33 15.62 -11.00
CA GLN A 4 18.11 14.43 -11.34
C GLN A 4 17.33 13.13 -11.18
N TRP A 5 16.20 13.12 -10.45
CA TRP A 5 15.35 11.96 -10.20
C TRP A 5 14.15 11.95 -11.15
N GLY A 6 14.42 11.83 -12.45
CA GLY A 6 13.36 11.73 -13.46
C GLY A 6 12.52 10.45 -13.27
N ILE A 7 11.20 10.59 -13.31
CA ILE A 7 10.22 9.52 -13.11
C ILE A 7 9.65 9.10 -14.46
N GLY A 8 9.72 7.81 -14.77
CA GLY A 8 8.98 7.18 -15.87
C GLY A 8 7.83 6.34 -15.28
N ILE A 9 6.58 6.65 -15.63
CA ILE A 9 5.42 5.91 -15.12
C ILE A 9 4.99 4.81 -16.10
N VAL A 10 4.84 3.58 -15.61
CA VAL A 10 4.40 2.41 -16.38
C VAL A 10 3.04 1.95 -15.88
N GLY A 11 2.08 1.90 -16.80
CA GLY A 11 0.67 1.70 -16.51
C GLY A 11 -0.07 3.04 -16.34
N LEU A 12 -0.82 3.43 -17.38
CA LEU A 12 -1.54 4.71 -17.46
C LEU A 12 -3.04 4.54 -17.15
N GLY A 13 -3.36 3.64 -16.24
CA GLY A 13 -4.71 3.41 -15.74
C GLY A 13 -5.21 4.50 -14.76
N GLY A 14 -6.32 4.21 -14.09
CA GLY A 14 -6.99 5.16 -13.18
C GLY A 14 -6.06 5.71 -12.11
N ILE A 15 -5.29 4.84 -11.44
CA ILE A 15 -4.41 5.23 -10.33
C ILE A 15 -3.25 6.13 -10.77
N ALA A 16 -2.79 6.02 -12.01
CA ALA A 16 -1.74 6.88 -12.56
C ALA A 16 -2.10 8.38 -12.49
N ASN A 17 -3.41 8.72 -12.56
CA ASN A 17 -3.85 10.10 -12.39
C ASN A 17 -3.55 10.64 -10.99
N THR A 18 -3.68 9.81 -9.96
CA THR A 18 -3.35 10.20 -8.58
C THR A 18 -1.85 10.44 -8.43
N HIS A 19 -1.01 9.54 -8.98
CA HIS A 19 0.44 9.69 -8.98
C HIS A 19 0.86 10.97 -9.69
N LEU A 20 0.39 11.19 -10.91
CA LEU A 20 0.72 12.38 -11.70
C LEU A 20 0.21 13.68 -11.05
N THR A 21 -0.97 13.66 -10.39
CA THR A 21 -1.44 14.80 -9.61
C THR A 21 -0.48 15.10 -8.46
N ALA A 22 -0.08 14.09 -7.70
CA ALA A 22 0.84 14.25 -6.59
C ALA A 22 2.21 14.79 -7.05
N TYR A 23 2.73 14.25 -8.14
CA TYR A 23 4.03 14.68 -8.70
C TYR A 23 3.98 16.11 -9.22
N ARG A 24 2.92 16.49 -9.92
CA ARG A 24 2.71 17.87 -10.37
C ARG A 24 2.62 18.86 -9.19
N ASN A 25 1.88 18.51 -8.13
CA ASN A 25 1.74 19.36 -6.93
C ASN A 25 3.09 19.57 -6.22
N LEU A 26 3.99 18.59 -6.30
CA LEU A 26 5.32 18.67 -5.68
C LEU A 26 6.42 19.17 -6.63
N GLY A 27 6.11 19.45 -7.89
CA GLY A 27 7.08 19.88 -8.90
C GLY A 27 8.14 18.78 -9.20
N LEU A 28 7.76 17.49 -9.12
CA LEU A 28 8.65 16.38 -9.46
C LEU A 28 8.74 16.21 -10.98
N LYS A 29 9.92 15.86 -11.48
CA LYS A 29 10.17 15.66 -12.90
C LYS A 29 9.60 14.34 -13.39
N VAL A 30 8.53 14.40 -14.19
CA VAL A 30 8.00 13.25 -14.94
C VAL A 30 8.61 13.29 -16.34
N VAL A 31 9.39 12.26 -16.69
CA VAL A 31 10.04 12.11 -17.99
C VAL A 31 9.04 11.62 -19.06
N GLY A 32 8.14 10.74 -18.65
CA GLY A 32 7.13 10.20 -19.55
C GLY A 32 6.29 9.09 -18.93
N GLY A 33 5.40 8.54 -19.76
CA GLY A 33 4.53 7.44 -19.40
C GLY A 33 4.42 6.37 -20.49
N ALA A 34 4.22 5.12 -20.10
CA ALA A 34 4.00 4.01 -21.02
C ALA A 34 2.80 3.16 -20.58
N ASP A 35 2.03 2.69 -21.55
CA ASP A 35 0.98 1.68 -21.37
C ASP A 35 0.88 0.84 -22.65
N ILE A 36 0.52 -0.43 -22.52
CA ILE A 36 0.31 -1.31 -23.70
C ILE A 36 -0.91 -0.91 -24.54
N ASP A 37 -1.82 -0.12 -23.98
CA ASP A 37 -3.03 0.38 -24.63
C ASP A 37 -2.75 1.76 -25.29
N PRO A 38 -2.73 1.87 -26.62
CA PRO A 38 -2.43 3.12 -27.34
C PRO A 38 -3.45 4.23 -27.07
N GLU A 39 -4.72 3.88 -26.79
CA GLU A 39 -5.74 4.88 -26.49
C GLU A 39 -5.49 5.52 -25.12
N ARG A 40 -5.06 4.72 -24.13
CA ARG A 40 -4.64 5.26 -22.83
C ARG A 40 -3.42 6.14 -22.95
N VAL A 41 -2.43 5.73 -23.73
CA VAL A 41 -1.23 6.55 -24.00
C VAL A 41 -1.63 7.90 -24.56
N LYS A 42 -2.45 7.94 -25.61
CA LYS A 42 -2.95 9.17 -26.23
C LYS A 42 -3.73 10.06 -25.26
N LEU A 43 -4.67 9.46 -24.50
CA LEU A 43 -5.48 10.17 -23.51
C LEU A 43 -4.62 10.80 -22.42
N MET A 44 -3.68 10.03 -21.86
CA MET A 44 -2.85 10.49 -20.75
C MET A 44 -1.79 11.48 -21.21
N GLN A 45 -1.25 11.34 -22.43
CA GLN A 45 -0.38 12.34 -23.02
C GLN A 45 -1.08 13.70 -23.13
N ALA A 46 -2.28 13.73 -23.69
CA ALA A 46 -3.05 14.96 -23.83
C ALA A 46 -3.43 15.60 -22.49
N LYS A 47 -3.84 14.77 -21.51
CA LYS A 47 -4.28 15.24 -20.20
C LYS A 47 -3.13 15.79 -19.33
N TRP A 48 -1.98 15.12 -19.39
CA TRP A 48 -0.86 15.39 -18.49
C TRP A 48 0.33 16.06 -19.15
N GLU A 49 0.25 16.28 -20.47
CA GLU A 49 1.32 16.89 -21.27
C GLU A 49 2.64 16.11 -21.11
N LEU A 50 2.54 14.76 -21.13
CA LEU A 50 3.70 13.90 -20.91
C LEU A 50 4.72 14.12 -22.04
N PRO A 51 6.00 14.46 -21.73
CA PRO A 51 7.03 14.68 -22.75
C PRO A 51 7.25 13.45 -23.63
N ILE A 52 7.28 12.27 -23.01
CA ILE A 52 7.32 10.97 -23.68
C ILE A 52 6.04 10.21 -23.34
N ALA A 53 5.36 9.72 -24.38
CA ALA A 53 4.21 8.84 -24.23
C ALA A 53 4.31 7.72 -25.29
N THR A 54 4.37 6.46 -24.83
CA THR A 54 4.70 5.35 -25.72
C THR A 54 3.99 4.07 -25.30
N THR A 55 3.80 3.16 -26.27
CA THR A 55 3.39 1.78 -25.97
C THR A 55 4.59 0.85 -25.74
N ASP A 56 5.79 1.31 -26.04
CA ASP A 56 7.03 0.57 -25.78
C ASP A 56 7.52 0.86 -24.37
N VAL A 57 7.15 -0.02 -23.44
CA VAL A 57 7.49 0.08 -22.00
C VAL A 57 9.00 0.01 -21.79
N GLU A 58 9.70 -0.88 -22.52
CA GLU A 58 11.15 -1.03 -22.38
C GLU A 58 11.88 0.24 -22.80
N SER A 59 11.45 0.89 -23.90
CA SER A 59 12.08 2.13 -24.39
C SER A 59 11.97 3.27 -23.37
N LEU A 60 10.83 3.41 -22.69
CA LEU A 60 10.67 4.39 -21.60
C LEU A 60 11.63 4.10 -20.45
N ILE A 61 11.70 2.85 -20.00
CA ILE A 61 12.57 2.43 -18.89
C ILE A 61 14.04 2.66 -19.24
N ALA A 62 14.44 2.39 -20.48
CA ALA A 62 15.80 2.58 -20.96
C ALA A 62 16.20 4.06 -21.08
N HIS A 63 15.24 4.99 -21.12
CA HIS A 63 15.53 6.40 -21.33
C HIS A 63 16.53 6.95 -20.29
N PRO A 64 17.58 7.68 -20.69
CA PRO A 64 18.66 8.09 -19.80
C PRO A 64 18.21 9.02 -18.67
N GLU A 65 17.18 9.82 -18.87
CA GLU A 65 16.63 10.70 -17.83
C GLU A 65 15.71 9.99 -16.85
N VAL A 66 15.20 8.78 -17.15
CA VAL A 66 14.45 7.98 -16.19
C VAL A 66 15.42 7.38 -15.18
N ARG A 67 15.24 7.72 -13.91
CA ARG A 67 16.00 7.21 -12.77
C ARG A 67 15.13 6.33 -11.86
N ILE A 68 13.83 6.64 -11.80
CA ILE A 68 12.83 5.89 -11.04
C ILE A 68 11.75 5.43 -12.03
N VAL A 69 11.47 4.13 -12.02
CA VAL A 69 10.33 3.53 -12.71
C VAL A 69 9.19 3.41 -11.72
N ASP A 70 8.14 4.20 -11.92
CA ASP A 70 6.89 4.12 -11.15
C ASP A 70 5.96 3.12 -11.81
N VAL A 71 5.79 1.96 -11.16
CA VAL A 71 5.02 0.83 -11.70
C VAL A 71 3.58 0.91 -11.18
N ALA A 72 2.71 1.58 -11.94
CA ALA A 72 1.26 1.67 -11.71
C ALA A 72 0.45 0.61 -12.48
N ALA A 73 1.15 -0.34 -13.10
CA ALA A 73 0.58 -1.48 -13.82
C ALA A 73 -0.04 -2.53 -12.86
N PRO A 74 -0.97 -3.38 -13.35
CA PRO A 74 -1.59 -4.43 -12.55
C PRO A 74 -0.58 -5.29 -11.78
N HIS A 75 -0.97 -5.75 -10.59
CA HIS A 75 -0.10 -6.41 -9.62
C HIS A 75 0.12 -7.92 -9.89
N PHE A 76 -0.05 -8.38 -11.12
CA PHE A 76 0.18 -9.77 -11.48
C PHE A 76 1.64 -10.00 -11.89
N LEU A 77 2.22 -11.14 -11.46
CA LEU A 77 3.61 -11.48 -11.75
C LEU A 77 3.94 -11.36 -13.25
N HIS A 78 3.11 -11.94 -14.13
CA HIS A 78 3.35 -11.91 -15.58
C HIS A 78 3.35 -10.49 -16.19
N VAL A 79 2.75 -9.51 -15.51
CA VAL A 79 2.78 -8.09 -15.91
C VAL A 79 4.02 -7.40 -15.34
N ARG A 80 4.33 -7.63 -14.07
CA ARG A 80 5.40 -6.90 -13.36
C ARG A 80 6.79 -7.47 -13.59
N GLU A 81 6.93 -8.77 -13.75
CA GLU A 81 8.24 -9.42 -13.93
C GLU A 81 9.03 -8.83 -15.11
N PRO A 82 8.48 -8.65 -16.33
CA PRO A 82 9.20 -7.99 -17.41
C PRO A 82 9.68 -6.58 -17.05
N ILE A 83 8.83 -5.78 -16.38
CA ILE A 83 9.16 -4.41 -15.96
C ILE A 83 10.34 -4.42 -14.98
N PHE A 84 10.33 -5.34 -14.01
CA PHE A 84 11.41 -5.50 -13.02
C PHE A 84 12.72 -5.92 -13.71
N ARG A 85 12.66 -6.85 -14.67
CA ARG A 85 13.85 -7.27 -15.43
C ARG A 85 14.41 -6.14 -16.28
N TRP A 86 13.57 -5.31 -16.91
CA TRP A 86 14.04 -4.13 -17.63
C TRP A 86 14.63 -3.08 -16.67
N ALA A 87 14.00 -2.83 -15.54
CA ALA A 87 14.56 -1.92 -14.53
C ALA A 87 15.94 -2.42 -14.05
N ALA A 88 16.08 -3.73 -13.80
CA ALA A 88 17.35 -4.38 -13.46
C ALA A 88 18.39 -4.20 -14.57
N LYS A 89 18.01 -4.50 -15.83
CA LYS A 89 18.88 -4.36 -17.02
C LYS A 89 19.44 -2.95 -17.18
N TYR A 90 18.64 -1.92 -16.89
CA TYR A 90 19.01 -0.52 -17.07
C TYR A 90 19.40 0.20 -15.78
N GLY A 91 19.51 -0.53 -14.66
CA GLY A 91 19.94 0.01 -13.36
C GLY A 91 19.00 1.09 -12.81
N LYS A 92 17.68 0.92 -12.99
CA LYS A 92 16.67 1.89 -12.55
C LYS A 92 16.09 1.51 -11.19
N ALA A 93 15.90 2.50 -10.33
CA ALA A 93 15.15 2.30 -9.09
C ALA A 93 13.67 2.03 -9.37
N LEU A 94 13.05 1.16 -8.58
CA LEU A 94 11.64 0.78 -8.70
C LEU A 94 10.79 1.41 -7.59
N PHE A 95 9.72 2.10 -7.97
CA PHE A 95 8.64 2.51 -7.07
C PHE A 95 7.36 1.84 -7.54
N VAL A 96 6.83 0.90 -6.75
CA VAL A 96 5.81 -0.04 -7.23
C VAL A 96 4.50 0.14 -6.47
N GLN A 97 3.40 0.32 -7.21
CA GLN A 97 2.06 0.44 -6.61
C GLN A 97 1.66 -0.85 -5.89
N LYS A 98 1.02 -0.67 -4.72
CA LYS A 98 0.48 -1.76 -3.90
C LYS A 98 -0.71 -2.47 -4.60
N PRO A 99 -0.98 -3.73 -4.25
CA PRO A 99 -0.08 -4.64 -3.58
C PRO A 99 1.13 -4.95 -4.48
N LEU A 100 2.28 -5.32 -3.89
CA LEU A 100 3.43 -5.77 -4.68
C LEU A 100 3.06 -6.95 -5.56
N GLU A 101 2.31 -7.87 -4.99
CA GLU A 101 1.71 -9.06 -5.61
C GLU A 101 0.68 -9.64 -4.62
N GLN A 102 -0.18 -10.54 -5.05
CA GLN A 102 -1.20 -11.16 -4.21
C GLN A 102 -0.71 -12.44 -3.52
N TYR A 103 0.31 -13.09 -4.09
CA TYR A 103 0.87 -14.37 -3.63
C TYR A 103 2.30 -14.16 -3.14
N TYR A 104 2.60 -14.69 -1.96
CA TYR A 104 3.90 -14.49 -1.31
C TYR A 104 5.08 -14.97 -2.17
N GLU A 105 4.99 -16.16 -2.76
CA GLU A 105 6.05 -16.70 -3.59
C GLU A 105 6.34 -15.86 -4.85
N ASN A 106 5.31 -15.27 -5.43
CA ASN A 106 5.47 -14.37 -6.56
C ASN A 106 6.09 -13.03 -6.15
N ALA A 107 5.69 -12.50 -4.99
CA ALA A 107 6.32 -11.29 -4.42
C ALA A 107 7.81 -11.53 -4.15
N ARG A 108 8.18 -12.70 -3.59
CA ARG A 108 9.57 -13.09 -3.39
C ARG A 108 10.38 -13.06 -4.68
N LYS A 109 9.84 -13.60 -5.78
CA LYS A 109 10.50 -13.57 -7.10
C LYS A 109 10.76 -12.15 -7.56
N LEU A 110 9.79 -11.25 -7.42
CA LEU A 110 9.95 -9.84 -7.80
C LEU A 110 11.02 -9.16 -6.94
N VAL A 111 11.01 -9.38 -5.64
CA VAL A 111 12.03 -8.81 -4.73
C VAL A 111 13.42 -9.34 -5.07
N ALA A 112 13.55 -10.65 -5.32
CA ALA A 112 14.82 -11.27 -5.70
C ALA A 112 15.43 -10.64 -6.96
N ILE A 113 14.62 -10.35 -8.01
CA ILE A 113 15.11 -9.67 -9.22
C ILE A 113 15.76 -8.33 -8.89
N ALA A 114 15.13 -7.54 -8.00
CA ALA A 114 15.67 -6.23 -7.62
C ALA A 114 16.94 -6.38 -6.76
N GLU A 115 16.96 -7.31 -5.81
CA GLU A 115 18.09 -7.55 -4.92
C GLU A 115 19.30 -8.10 -5.66
N GLU A 116 19.12 -9.09 -6.55
CA GLU A 116 20.18 -9.67 -7.38
C GLU A 116 20.83 -8.62 -8.30
N ALA A 117 20.03 -7.68 -8.80
CA ALA A 117 20.52 -6.57 -9.61
C ALA A 117 21.07 -5.39 -8.79
N GLY A 118 20.92 -5.41 -7.46
CA GLY A 118 21.34 -4.31 -6.59
C GLY A 118 20.57 -3.02 -6.82
N ILE A 119 19.36 -3.06 -7.38
CA ILE A 119 18.54 -1.88 -7.62
C ILE A 119 17.59 -1.61 -6.45
N PRO A 120 17.37 -0.34 -6.08
CA PRO A 120 16.41 0.01 -5.04
C PRO A 120 14.96 -0.35 -5.43
N LEU A 121 14.21 -0.92 -4.50
CA LEU A 121 12.79 -1.27 -4.64
C LEU A 121 11.99 -0.77 -3.45
N MET A 122 11.10 0.18 -3.66
CA MET A 122 10.11 0.64 -2.69
C MET A 122 8.69 0.31 -3.18
N VAL A 123 7.86 -0.22 -2.28
CA VAL A 123 6.44 -0.41 -2.55
C VAL A 123 5.65 0.79 -2.03
N ASN A 124 4.78 1.34 -2.85
CA ASN A 124 3.92 2.48 -2.49
C ASN A 124 2.81 2.04 -1.53
N GLN A 125 3.21 1.70 -0.30
CA GLN A 125 2.27 1.53 0.82
C GLN A 125 1.87 2.92 1.33
N ASN A 126 1.07 3.60 0.51
CA ASN A 126 0.73 5.01 0.74
C ASN A 126 0.03 5.26 2.07
N SER A 127 -0.63 4.28 2.69
CA SER A 127 -1.20 4.38 4.04
C SER A 127 -0.18 4.84 5.09
N VAL A 128 1.06 4.37 5.01
CA VAL A 128 2.18 4.77 5.90
C VAL A 128 2.52 6.26 5.77
N PHE A 129 2.20 6.86 4.63
CA PHE A 129 2.50 8.26 4.30
C PHE A 129 1.29 9.20 4.37
N VAL A 130 0.15 8.72 4.88
CA VAL A 130 -1.03 9.55 5.13
C VAL A 130 -0.74 10.50 6.28
N PRO A 131 -0.94 11.82 6.11
CA PRO A 131 -0.57 12.81 7.13
C PRO A 131 -1.15 12.52 8.52
N GLY A 132 -2.42 12.14 8.62
CA GLY A 132 -3.04 11.79 9.90
C GLY A 132 -2.41 10.58 10.57
N PHE A 133 -2.09 9.53 9.79
CA PHE A 133 -1.43 8.34 10.33
C PHE A 133 0.03 8.60 10.72
N GLN A 134 0.74 9.48 10.02
CA GLN A 134 2.07 9.92 10.44
C GLN A 134 2.05 10.71 11.75
N VAL A 135 0.97 11.46 12.00
CA VAL A 135 0.80 12.14 13.30
C VAL A 135 0.45 11.13 14.41
N MET A 136 -0.37 10.12 14.15
CA MET A 136 -0.61 9.02 15.09
C MET A 136 0.70 8.28 15.42
N GLU A 137 1.48 7.93 14.39
CA GLU A 137 2.80 7.30 14.55
C GLU A 137 3.73 8.10 15.45
N ARG A 138 3.79 9.42 15.26
CA ARG A 138 4.61 10.28 16.12
C ARG A 138 4.21 10.15 17.59
N TYR A 139 2.91 10.15 17.93
CA TYR A 139 2.46 9.95 19.29
C TYR A 139 2.77 8.56 19.84
N LEU A 140 2.73 7.52 18.99
CA LEU A 140 3.17 6.18 19.37
C LEU A 140 4.67 6.15 19.70
N LEU A 141 5.51 6.76 18.85
CA LEU A 141 6.96 6.84 19.04
C LEU A 141 7.35 7.70 20.24
N GLU A 142 6.59 8.75 20.56
CA GLU A 142 6.76 9.60 21.74
C GLU A 142 6.27 8.90 23.04
N GLY A 143 5.65 7.71 22.93
CA GLY A 143 5.11 6.97 24.07
C GLY A 143 3.89 7.63 24.71
N ALA A 144 3.15 8.46 23.97
CA ALA A 144 2.04 9.26 24.51
C ALA A 144 0.91 8.41 25.10
N ILE A 145 0.73 7.18 24.63
CA ILE A 145 -0.25 6.21 25.19
C ILE A 145 0.41 5.08 25.97
N GLY A 146 1.72 5.19 26.28
CA GLY A 146 2.48 4.11 26.90
C GLY A 146 2.77 2.96 25.95
N THR A 147 2.72 1.72 26.44
CA THR A 147 2.94 0.51 25.64
C THR A 147 1.65 0.10 24.95
N PRO A 148 1.57 0.14 23.60
CA PRO A 148 0.39 -0.35 22.89
C PRO A 148 0.20 -1.85 23.09
N TYR A 149 -1.05 -2.29 23.34
CA TYR A 149 -1.40 -3.70 23.48
C TYR A 149 -2.57 -4.14 22.60
N TYR A 150 -3.35 -3.19 22.06
CA TYR A 150 -4.48 -3.47 21.17
C TYR A 150 -4.61 -2.39 20.08
N CYS A 151 -4.90 -2.81 18.87
CA CYS A 151 -5.28 -1.94 17.76
C CYS A 151 -6.47 -2.53 17.01
N GLN A 152 -7.41 -1.67 16.63
CA GLN A 152 -8.46 -2.03 15.68
C GLN A 152 -8.44 -1.02 14.54
N ILE A 153 -8.51 -1.52 13.31
CA ILE A 153 -8.77 -0.71 12.12
C ILE A 153 -9.97 -1.31 11.41
N GLU A 154 -11.02 -0.54 11.28
CA GLU A 154 -12.22 -0.92 10.55
C GLU A 154 -12.38 -0.02 9.33
N ASN A 155 -12.42 -0.64 8.14
CA ASN A 155 -12.62 0.04 6.87
C ASN A 155 -13.94 -0.41 6.23
N ARG A 156 -14.83 0.55 5.95
CA ARG A 156 -16.16 0.28 5.39
C ARG A 156 -16.39 1.09 4.13
N ASN A 157 -16.87 0.40 3.09
CA ASN A 157 -17.35 1.04 1.89
C ASN A 157 -18.36 0.14 1.16
N TRP A 158 -19.00 0.70 0.15
CA TRP A 158 -19.81 -0.07 -0.77
C TRP A 158 -19.55 0.35 -2.20
N PHE A 159 -19.13 -0.62 -3.00
CA PHE A 159 -19.04 -0.50 -4.44
C PHE A 159 -19.65 -1.71 -5.10
N ASP A 160 -20.50 -1.48 -6.10
CA ASP A 160 -20.86 -2.53 -7.04
C ASP A 160 -19.81 -2.61 -8.14
N LEU A 161 -18.93 -3.58 -8.00
CA LEU A 161 -17.84 -3.85 -8.95
C LEU A 161 -18.17 -5.06 -9.84
N SER A 162 -19.41 -5.53 -9.85
CA SER A 162 -19.83 -6.73 -10.59
C SER A 162 -19.52 -6.67 -12.08
N GLY A 163 -19.56 -5.48 -12.69
CA GLY A 163 -19.18 -5.26 -14.09
C GLY A 163 -17.71 -4.86 -14.31
N HIS A 164 -16.91 -4.75 -13.25
CA HIS A 164 -15.54 -4.27 -13.39
C HIS A 164 -14.59 -5.38 -13.87
N ALA A 165 -14.02 -5.20 -15.08
CA ALA A 165 -13.20 -6.23 -15.74
C ALA A 165 -11.99 -6.70 -14.92
N PHE A 166 -11.44 -5.82 -14.09
CA PHE A 166 -10.28 -6.13 -13.24
C PHE A 166 -10.72 -6.70 -11.88
N TYR A 167 -11.51 -5.96 -11.10
CA TYR A 167 -11.86 -6.35 -9.73
C TYR A 167 -12.82 -7.53 -9.67
N GLY A 168 -13.79 -7.62 -10.57
CA GLY A 168 -14.78 -8.70 -10.57
C GLY A 168 -14.18 -10.10 -10.75
N LYS A 169 -13.02 -10.20 -11.39
CA LYS A 169 -12.35 -11.48 -11.69
C LYS A 169 -11.28 -11.89 -10.67
N GLN A 170 -10.98 -11.06 -9.68
CA GLN A 170 -9.95 -11.38 -8.68
C GLN A 170 -10.48 -12.35 -7.63
N GLU A 171 -9.82 -13.50 -7.48
CA GLU A 171 -10.11 -14.47 -6.43
C GLU A 171 -9.71 -13.97 -5.03
N ARG A 172 -8.64 -13.15 -4.96
CA ARG A 172 -8.14 -12.47 -3.76
C ARG A 172 -8.37 -10.98 -3.93
N TRP A 173 -9.43 -10.44 -3.33
CA TRP A 173 -9.76 -9.05 -3.62
C TRP A 173 -9.66 -8.13 -2.40
N VAL A 174 -10.67 -8.10 -1.49
CA VAL A 174 -10.71 -7.04 -0.47
C VAL A 174 -9.56 -7.14 0.51
N LEU A 175 -9.18 -8.32 0.98
CA LEU A 175 -8.02 -8.44 1.86
C LEU A 175 -6.72 -8.03 1.15
N SER A 176 -6.50 -8.46 -0.09
CA SER A 176 -5.24 -8.24 -0.79
C SER A 176 -5.10 -6.84 -1.41
N ASP A 177 -6.21 -6.24 -1.87
CA ASP A 177 -6.14 -4.96 -2.59
C ASP A 177 -6.51 -3.76 -1.69
N MET A 178 -7.45 -3.94 -0.76
CA MET A 178 -7.90 -2.90 0.17
C MET A 178 -7.31 -3.10 1.57
N GLY A 179 -7.38 -4.30 2.12
CA GLY A 179 -6.83 -4.63 3.43
C GLY A 179 -5.32 -4.45 3.53
N VAL A 180 -4.61 -4.58 2.41
CA VAL A 180 -3.15 -4.37 2.33
C VAL A 180 -2.70 -3.03 2.92
N HIS A 181 -3.50 -1.97 2.81
CA HIS A 181 -3.19 -0.66 3.38
C HIS A 181 -3.11 -0.71 4.91
N HIS A 182 -4.06 -1.40 5.54
CA HIS A 182 -4.15 -1.52 7.00
C HIS A 182 -3.14 -2.53 7.53
N LEU A 183 -2.91 -3.61 6.79
CA LEU A 183 -1.87 -4.59 7.12
C LEU A 183 -0.48 -3.95 7.07
N ALA A 184 -0.19 -3.15 6.04
CA ALA A 184 1.07 -2.41 5.94
C ALA A 184 1.24 -1.42 7.10
N LEU A 185 0.17 -0.74 7.50
CA LEU A 185 0.18 0.24 8.58
C LEU A 185 0.47 -0.42 9.94
N VAL A 186 -0.20 -1.52 10.29
CA VAL A 186 0.03 -2.20 11.56
C VAL A 186 1.39 -2.91 11.61
N VAL A 187 1.88 -3.45 10.49
CA VAL A 187 3.26 -3.97 10.39
C VAL A 187 4.28 -2.85 10.59
N HIS A 188 4.03 -1.67 10.00
CA HIS A 188 4.88 -0.51 10.17
C HIS A 188 4.92 0.01 11.62
N TRP A 189 3.76 0.10 12.28
CA TRP A 189 3.64 0.62 13.63
C TRP A 189 4.13 -0.35 14.72
N PHE A 190 3.88 -1.66 14.54
CA PHE A 190 4.03 -2.64 15.61
C PHE A 190 5.08 -3.73 15.32
N GLY A 191 5.69 -3.70 14.13
CA GLY A 191 6.80 -4.59 13.76
C GLY A 191 6.37 -5.98 13.31
N ASN A 192 7.17 -6.98 13.68
CA ASN A 192 6.98 -8.34 13.20
C ASN A 192 5.72 -8.98 13.79
N TRP A 193 4.84 -9.46 12.91
CA TRP A 193 3.72 -10.29 13.32
C TRP A 193 4.18 -11.74 13.58
N ARG A 194 3.51 -12.39 14.51
CA ARG A 194 3.77 -13.77 14.90
C ARG A 194 2.83 -14.75 14.20
N SER A 195 1.53 -14.43 14.22
CA SER A 195 0.47 -15.29 13.68
C SER A 195 -0.78 -14.48 13.35
N ALA A 196 -1.64 -15.05 12.50
CA ALA A 196 -2.89 -14.45 12.10
C ALA A 196 -4.00 -15.48 11.96
N TYR A 197 -5.23 -15.08 12.31
CA TYR A 197 -6.46 -15.81 12.06
C TYR A 197 -7.44 -14.91 11.33
N ALA A 198 -8.05 -15.42 10.26
CA ALA A 198 -9.00 -14.66 9.46
C ALA A 198 -10.29 -15.44 9.19
N ILE A 199 -11.36 -14.67 9.07
CA ILE A 199 -12.63 -15.10 8.45
C ILE A 199 -12.94 -14.13 7.33
N MET A 200 -13.53 -14.60 6.24
CA MET A 200 -13.92 -13.75 5.12
C MET A 200 -15.14 -14.34 4.40
N GLY A 201 -15.80 -13.50 3.64
CA GLY A 201 -16.93 -13.91 2.86
C GLY A 201 -17.21 -12.96 1.71
N ARG A 202 -18.30 -13.25 1.01
CA ARG A 202 -18.76 -12.50 -0.13
C ARG A 202 -20.21 -12.06 0.09
N ASP A 203 -20.53 -10.83 -0.30
CA ASP A 203 -21.92 -10.37 -0.40
C ASP A 203 -22.63 -11.17 -1.49
N PRO A 204 -23.69 -11.93 -1.14
CA PRO A 204 -24.39 -12.78 -2.10
C PRO A 204 -25.10 -12.00 -3.21
N SER A 205 -25.34 -10.70 -3.04
CA SER A 205 -25.95 -9.86 -4.05
C SER A 205 -24.97 -9.37 -5.12
N GLN A 206 -23.65 -9.44 -4.86
CA GLN A 206 -22.60 -9.07 -5.82
C GLN A 206 -22.19 -10.28 -6.67
N THR A 207 -23.09 -10.73 -7.52
CA THR A 207 -22.94 -11.97 -8.30
C THR A 207 -21.81 -11.95 -9.31
N GLY A 208 -21.35 -10.77 -9.73
CA GLY A 208 -20.22 -10.60 -10.67
C GLY A 208 -18.84 -10.54 -10.01
N ILE A 209 -18.75 -10.72 -8.68
CA ILE A 209 -17.49 -10.73 -7.94
C ILE A 209 -17.16 -12.16 -7.50
N VAL A 210 -15.93 -12.59 -7.80
CA VAL A 210 -15.44 -13.93 -7.46
C VAL A 210 -14.84 -13.99 -6.07
N GLY A 211 -14.05 -12.98 -5.69
CA GLY A 211 -13.30 -12.92 -4.43
C GLY A 211 -14.09 -12.49 -3.21
N ASP A 212 -13.38 -12.32 -2.12
CA ASP A 212 -13.90 -11.83 -0.85
C ASP A 212 -14.37 -10.37 -0.98
N THR A 213 -15.53 -10.02 -0.38
CA THR A 213 -16.02 -8.64 -0.31
C THR A 213 -15.96 -8.08 1.11
N TRP A 214 -15.71 -8.93 2.10
CA TRP A 214 -15.44 -8.55 3.48
C TRP A 214 -14.53 -9.56 4.17
N ASN A 215 -13.77 -9.09 5.16
CA ASN A 215 -12.96 -9.94 6.02
C ASN A 215 -12.77 -9.32 7.41
N VAL A 216 -12.51 -10.19 8.38
CA VAL A 216 -12.03 -9.86 9.73
C VAL A 216 -10.77 -10.65 9.97
N MET A 217 -9.69 -10.01 10.36
CA MET A 217 -8.40 -10.62 10.58
C MET A 217 -7.84 -10.20 11.94
N ASN A 218 -7.55 -11.17 12.80
CA ASN A 218 -6.87 -10.97 14.07
C ASN A 218 -5.39 -11.32 13.90
N ILE A 219 -4.51 -10.44 14.35
CA ILE A 219 -3.07 -10.54 14.19
C ILE A 219 -2.41 -10.46 15.57
N ARG A 220 -1.50 -11.38 15.85
CA ARG A 220 -0.62 -11.33 17.03
C ARG A 220 0.77 -10.92 16.60
N PHE A 221 1.34 -9.96 17.29
CA PHE A 221 2.71 -9.50 17.09
C PHE A 221 3.67 -10.15 18.08
N GLU A 222 4.96 -10.19 17.74
CA GLU A 222 6.00 -10.73 18.61
C GLU A 222 6.14 -9.94 19.92
N SER A 223 5.83 -8.65 19.90
CA SER A 223 5.78 -7.78 21.08
C SER A 223 4.68 -8.12 22.09
N GLY A 224 3.74 -9.02 21.74
CA GLY A 224 2.53 -9.29 22.51
C GLY A 224 1.34 -8.40 22.12
N MET A 225 1.56 -7.36 21.32
CA MET A 225 0.51 -6.51 20.77
C MET A 225 -0.45 -7.32 19.87
N GLN A 226 -1.73 -6.95 19.87
CA GLN A 226 -2.75 -7.60 19.04
C GLN A 226 -3.47 -6.56 18.17
N ALA A 227 -3.73 -6.91 16.91
CA ALA A 227 -4.53 -6.09 16.02
C ALA A 227 -5.75 -6.85 15.47
N CYS A 228 -6.85 -6.14 15.30
CA CYS A 228 -8.05 -6.60 14.60
C CYS A 228 -8.26 -5.69 13.38
N ILE A 229 -8.20 -6.27 12.18
CA ILE A 229 -8.41 -5.56 10.93
C ILE A 229 -9.72 -6.02 10.32
N ILE A 230 -10.62 -5.09 10.07
CA ILE A 230 -11.95 -5.34 9.51
C ILE A 230 -12.07 -4.57 8.21
N ASN A 231 -12.29 -5.28 7.11
CA ASN A 231 -12.58 -4.67 5.82
C ASN A 231 -13.95 -5.14 5.35
N ASN A 232 -14.86 -4.22 5.11
CA ASN A 232 -16.18 -4.52 4.59
C ASN A 232 -16.52 -3.59 3.42
N TRP A 233 -16.35 -4.09 2.21
CA TRP A 233 -16.62 -3.36 0.97
C TRP A 233 -17.99 -3.67 0.37
N SER A 234 -18.84 -4.34 1.16
CA SER A 234 -20.26 -4.58 0.91
C SER A 234 -21.16 -3.82 1.88
N TYR A 235 -20.61 -2.86 2.62
CA TYR A 235 -21.31 -2.15 3.69
C TYR A 235 -22.29 -1.12 3.14
N ARG A 236 -23.60 -1.33 3.38
CA ARG A 236 -24.68 -0.45 2.91
C ARG A 236 -25.23 0.50 3.96
N GLY A 237 -24.54 0.66 5.08
CA GLY A 237 -24.98 1.53 6.18
C GLY A 237 -24.74 3.04 5.94
N HIS A 238 -24.25 3.42 4.76
CA HIS A 238 -24.13 4.81 4.31
C HIS A 238 -24.32 4.92 2.79
N LEU A 239 -24.58 6.13 2.30
CA LEU A 239 -24.60 6.39 0.87
C LEU A 239 -23.19 6.12 0.26
N PRO A 240 -23.14 5.73 -1.04
CA PRO A 240 -21.85 5.53 -1.72
C PRO A 240 -20.92 6.72 -1.55
N ARG A 241 -19.65 6.46 -1.26
CA ARG A 241 -18.59 7.46 -1.07
C ARG A 241 -17.48 7.20 -2.06
N PRO A 242 -16.76 8.23 -2.54
CA PRO A 242 -15.64 8.04 -3.46
C PRO A 242 -14.47 7.26 -2.83
N HIS A 243 -14.34 7.33 -1.49
CA HIS A 243 -13.31 6.64 -0.71
C HIS A 243 -13.91 5.99 0.52
N SER A 244 -13.29 4.91 0.98
CA SER A 244 -13.59 4.30 2.28
C SER A 244 -13.24 5.24 3.43
N VAL A 245 -13.81 4.95 4.59
CA VAL A 245 -13.45 5.63 5.85
C VAL A 245 -12.90 4.57 6.79
N GLU A 246 -11.69 4.83 7.28
CA GLU A 246 -11.04 4.02 8.30
C GLU A 246 -11.38 4.56 9.68
N GLU A 247 -11.86 3.70 10.55
CA GLU A 247 -11.93 3.95 11.99
C GLU A 247 -10.78 3.22 12.68
N VAL A 248 -9.95 3.96 13.39
CA VAL A 248 -8.75 3.46 14.06
C VAL A 248 -8.91 3.63 15.57
N VAL A 249 -8.64 2.56 16.32
CA VAL A 249 -8.50 2.59 17.78
C VAL A 249 -7.17 1.96 18.12
N ILE A 250 -6.32 2.66 18.88
CA ILE A 250 -5.06 2.13 19.41
C ILE A 250 -5.10 2.35 20.92
N GLN A 251 -4.97 1.26 21.68
CA GLN A 251 -4.97 1.29 23.15
C GLN A 251 -3.59 0.95 23.68
N GLY A 252 -3.11 1.78 24.58
CA GLY A 252 -1.92 1.55 25.37
C GLY A 252 -2.21 1.60 26.86
N ASP A 253 -1.24 1.25 27.68
CA ASP A 253 -1.38 1.21 29.14
C ASP A 253 -1.49 2.58 29.82
N LYS A 254 -1.27 3.70 29.05
CA LYS A 254 -1.38 5.07 29.55
C LYS A 254 -2.36 5.95 28.75
N GLY A 255 -3.05 5.38 27.77
CA GLY A 255 -3.99 6.15 26.98
C GLY A 255 -4.46 5.44 25.72
N ALA A 256 -5.15 6.19 24.85
CA ALA A 256 -5.66 5.67 23.60
C ALA A 256 -5.68 6.74 22.49
N ILE A 257 -5.58 6.29 21.25
CA ILE A 257 -5.83 7.09 20.03
C ILE A 257 -7.10 6.54 19.38
N THR A 258 -8.05 7.41 19.05
CA THR A 258 -9.31 7.01 18.40
C THR A 258 -9.69 8.01 17.32
N GLY A 259 -9.99 7.54 16.12
CA GLY A 259 -10.45 8.42 15.04
C GLY A 259 -10.16 7.85 13.66
N THR A 260 -9.88 8.75 12.72
CA THR A 260 -9.69 8.44 11.31
C THR A 260 -8.39 9.05 10.78
N SER A 261 -8.05 8.74 9.54
CA SER A 261 -6.93 9.39 8.82
C SER A 261 -7.12 10.92 8.64
N GLU A 262 -8.35 11.42 8.80
CA GLU A 262 -8.69 12.85 8.63
C GLU A 262 -8.80 13.61 9.96
N GLY A 263 -8.88 12.90 11.08
CA GLY A 263 -8.94 13.50 12.41
C GLY A 263 -9.11 12.46 13.51
N PHE A 264 -8.44 12.67 14.61
CA PHE A 264 -8.47 11.74 15.74
C PHE A 264 -8.34 12.47 17.10
N VAL A 265 -8.61 11.72 18.15
CA VAL A 265 -8.46 12.13 19.53
C VAL A 265 -7.40 11.27 20.17
N LEU A 266 -6.46 11.90 20.86
CA LEU A 266 -5.53 11.25 21.81
C LEU A 266 -6.03 11.54 23.22
N VAL A 267 -6.26 10.49 24.01
CA VAL A 267 -6.57 10.59 25.43
C VAL A 267 -5.43 9.97 26.21
N THR A 268 -4.92 10.69 27.19
CA THR A 268 -3.92 10.17 28.16
C THR A 268 -4.55 10.04 29.55
N ALA A 269 -4.09 9.04 30.33
CA ALA A 269 -4.60 8.80 31.66
C ALA A 269 -3.83 9.61 32.73
N GLU A 270 -2.51 9.77 32.56
CA GLU A 270 -1.63 10.43 33.53
C GLU A 270 -0.59 11.32 32.80
N PRO A 271 -0.72 12.66 32.89
CA PRO A 271 -1.88 13.39 33.41
C PRO A 271 -3.10 13.22 32.50
N PRO A 272 -4.33 13.27 33.03
CA PRO A 272 -5.53 13.20 32.21
C PRO A 272 -5.58 14.35 31.21
N ALA A 273 -5.64 14.03 29.92
CA ALA A 273 -5.71 15.03 28.86
C ALA A 273 -6.44 14.47 27.62
N GLU A 274 -7.10 15.34 26.89
CA GLU A 274 -7.67 15.08 25.58
C GLU A 274 -7.05 16.03 24.58
N VAL A 275 -6.45 15.51 23.54
CA VAL A 275 -5.79 16.26 22.48
C VAL A 275 -6.42 15.92 21.13
N ARG A 276 -6.76 16.96 20.35
CA ARG A 276 -7.23 16.84 18.97
C ARG A 276 -6.19 17.49 18.04
N PRO A 277 -5.22 16.73 17.54
CA PRO A 277 -4.14 17.28 16.75
C PRO A 277 -4.66 17.91 15.46
N ARG A 278 -4.07 19.03 15.06
CA ARG A 278 -4.31 19.64 13.76
C ARG A 278 -3.16 19.26 12.82
N PHE A 279 -3.48 18.81 11.62
CA PHE A 279 -2.55 18.54 10.55
C PHE A 279 -3.16 18.91 9.20
N GLN A 280 -2.32 18.98 8.18
CA GLN A 280 -2.74 19.31 6.82
C GLN A 280 -2.42 18.13 5.90
N GLY A 281 -3.15 18.09 4.78
CA GLY A 281 -3.02 17.06 3.77
C GLY A 281 -4.05 15.95 3.93
N LYS A 282 -4.20 15.18 2.85
CA LYS A 282 -5.19 14.12 2.71
C LYS A 282 -4.52 12.83 2.23
N TRP A 283 -5.27 11.74 2.23
CA TRP A 283 -4.78 10.50 1.64
C TRP A 283 -4.49 10.68 0.15
N PHE A 284 -5.47 11.18 -0.60
CA PHE A 284 -5.35 11.44 -2.04
C PHE A 284 -5.29 12.93 -2.33
N PRO A 285 -4.28 13.44 -3.06
CA PRO A 285 -3.12 12.70 -3.60
C PRO A 285 -1.88 12.72 -2.70
N ASP A 286 -1.95 13.36 -1.50
CA ASP A 286 -0.76 13.78 -0.75
C ASP A 286 0.09 12.60 -0.27
N ALA A 287 -0.53 11.50 0.19
CA ALA A 287 0.19 10.31 0.63
C ALA A 287 1.04 9.67 -0.47
N PHE A 288 0.60 9.75 -1.73
CA PHE A 288 1.34 9.26 -2.90
C PHE A 288 2.57 10.13 -3.16
N GLY A 289 2.40 11.44 -3.06
CA GLY A 289 3.49 12.40 -3.19
C GLY A 289 4.50 12.28 -2.05
N ASN A 290 4.02 12.15 -0.81
CA ASN A 290 4.85 11.97 0.37
C ASN A 290 5.70 10.69 0.26
N ALA A 291 5.12 9.58 -0.22
CA ALA A 291 5.83 8.33 -0.44
C ALA A 291 6.95 8.49 -1.48
N MET A 292 6.66 9.06 -2.65
CA MET A 292 7.67 9.31 -3.68
C MET A 292 8.76 10.27 -3.18
N LEU A 293 8.37 11.34 -2.50
CA LEU A 293 9.32 12.32 -1.97
C LEU A 293 10.22 11.70 -0.88
N HIS A 294 9.67 10.85 -0.01
CA HIS A 294 10.45 10.07 0.94
C HIS A 294 11.48 9.19 0.22
N TYR A 295 11.05 8.48 -0.82
CA TYR A 295 11.93 7.61 -1.59
C TYR A 295 13.06 8.38 -2.26
N ILE A 296 12.74 9.45 -2.99
CA ILE A 296 13.74 10.32 -3.64
C ILE A 296 14.74 10.85 -2.61
N ARG A 297 14.27 11.37 -1.47
CA ARG A 297 15.16 11.91 -0.41
C ARG A 297 16.08 10.86 0.18
N SER A 298 15.61 9.63 0.30
CA SER A 298 16.39 8.53 0.82
C SER A 298 17.48 8.10 -0.17
N LEU A 299 17.10 7.95 -1.46
CA LEU A 299 18.05 7.63 -2.54
C LEU A 299 19.12 8.71 -2.69
N ASP A 300 18.72 9.98 -2.67
CA ASP A 300 19.62 11.12 -2.82
C ASP A 300 20.68 11.19 -1.70
N LYS A 301 20.32 10.73 -0.50
CA LYS A 301 21.19 10.72 0.68
C LYS A 301 21.87 9.37 0.95
N GLY A 302 21.61 8.35 0.12
CA GLY A 302 22.09 6.98 0.36
C GLY A 302 21.61 6.41 1.69
N LYS A 303 20.37 6.76 2.12
CA LYS A 303 19.79 6.31 3.39
C LYS A 303 18.73 5.21 3.17
N PRO A 304 18.49 4.36 4.19
CA PRO A 304 17.37 3.44 4.17
C PRO A 304 16.04 4.16 3.95
N TYR A 305 15.10 3.49 3.30
CA TYR A 305 13.74 3.98 3.06
C TYR A 305 12.70 3.00 3.60
N LEU A 306 11.55 3.54 3.97
CA LEU A 306 10.40 2.77 4.42
C LEU A 306 9.81 1.96 3.26
N CYS A 307 9.07 0.91 3.59
CA CYS A 307 8.34 0.10 2.61
C CYS A 307 9.24 -0.51 1.51
N SER A 308 10.50 -0.85 1.84
CA SER A 308 11.37 -1.57 0.91
C SER A 308 10.71 -2.88 0.44
N GLY A 309 11.16 -3.39 -0.71
CA GLY A 309 10.65 -4.68 -1.24
C GLY A 309 10.73 -5.80 -0.19
N ARG A 310 11.87 -5.93 0.48
CA ARG A 310 12.07 -6.91 1.56
C ARG A 310 11.11 -6.71 2.74
N HIS A 311 10.95 -5.48 3.21
CA HIS A 311 9.98 -5.17 4.27
C HIS A 311 8.54 -5.49 3.83
N ASN A 312 8.22 -5.25 2.56
CA ASN A 312 6.89 -5.51 2.03
C ASN A 312 6.54 -7.00 1.92
N LEU A 313 7.54 -7.90 1.88
CA LEU A 313 7.30 -9.34 1.97
C LEU A 313 6.56 -9.73 3.25
N GLN A 314 6.78 -9.03 4.36
CA GLN A 314 6.03 -9.22 5.61
C GLN A 314 4.53 -8.96 5.43
N VAL A 315 4.19 -7.92 4.66
CA VAL A 315 2.80 -7.53 4.37
C VAL A 315 2.14 -8.55 3.45
N VAL A 316 2.84 -8.99 2.40
CA VAL A 316 2.31 -10.01 1.47
C VAL A 316 2.19 -11.37 2.18
N ALA A 317 3.15 -11.71 3.06
CA ALA A 317 3.06 -12.92 3.89
C ALA A 317 1.84 -12.89 4.82
N LEU A 318 1.50 -11.72 5.36
CA LEU A 318 0.33 -11.55 6.20
C LEU A 318 -0.99 -11.70 5.40
N ILE A 319 -1.03 -11.19 4.16
CA ILE A 319 -2.12 -11.46 3.22
C ILE A 319 -2.26 -12.97 2.96
N GLU A 320 -1.15 -13.64 2.64
CA GLU A 320 -1.14 -15.10 2.41
C GLU A 320 -1.64 -15.86 3.64
N ALA A 321 -1.20 -15.48 4.85
CA ALA A 321 -1.65 -16.07 6.10
C ALA A 321 -3.17 -15.90 6.29
N GLY A 322 -3.74 -14.76 5.92
CA GLY A 322 -5.19 -14.51 5.98
C GLY A 322 -5.98 -15.49 5.10
N TYR A 323 -5.61 -15.63 3.83
CA TYR A 323 -6.29 -16.56 2.91
C TYR A 323 -6.09 -18.01 3.32
N ARG A 324 -4.89 -18.41 3.73
CA ARG A 324 -4.64 -19.77 4.26
C ARG A 324 -5.42 -20.04 5.54
N SER A 325 -5.55 -19.06 6.43
CA SER A 325 -6.32 -19.21 7.67
C SER A 325 -7.77 -19.55 7.39
N VAL A 326 -8.40 -18.88 6.40
CA VAL A 326 -9.78 -19.20 5.98
C VAL A 326 -9.86 -20.58 5.38
N GLN A 327 -8.91 -20.97 4.53
CA GLN A 327 -8.88 -22.25 3.85
C GLN A 327 -8.67 -23.43 4.82
N GLU A 328 -7.79 -23.24 5.82
CA GLU A 328 -7.40 -24.29 6.78
C GLU A 328 -8.24 -24.24 8.08
N GLY A 329 -9.03 -23.19 8.31
CA GLY A 329 -9.86 -23.03 9.50
C GLY A 329 -9.06 -22.85 10.80
N ARG A 330 -7.80 -22.35 10.73
CA ARG A 330 -6.90 -22.21 11.87
C ARG A 330 -6.02 -20.95 11.79
N GLU A 331 -5.37 -20.67 12.89
CA GLU A 331 -4.30 -19.67 12.95
C GLU A 331 -3.09 -20.11 12.10
N ILE A 332 -2.50 -19.18 11.36
CA ILE A 332 -1.31 -19.39 10.51
C ILE A 332 -0.18 -18.53 11.08
N THR A 333 0.99 -19.14 11.26
CA THR A 333 2.17 -18.44 11.77
C THR A 333 2.99 -17.80 10.64
N ARG A 334 3.73 -16.74 10.97
CA ARG A 334 4.67 -16.10 10.04
C ARG A 334 5.72 -17.11 9.52
N LYS A 335 6.21 -17.96 10.39
CA LYS A 335 7.18 -19.00 10.03
C LYS A 335 6.68 -19.98 8.98
N GLU A 336 5.39 -20.31 9.00
CA GLU A 336 4.78 -21.20 7.98
C GLU A 336 4.75 -20.58 6.59
N ILE A 337 4.80 -19.26 6.48
CA ILE A 337 4.79 -18.54 5.19
C ILE A 337 6.22 -18.16 4.78
N MET A 338 7.00 -17.59 5.70
CA MET A 338 8.27 -16.96 5.38
C MET A 338 9.49 -17.88 5.62
N GLY A 339 9.32 -18.95 6.38
CA GLY A 339 10.42 -19.83 6.83
C GLY A 339 10.96 -19.41 8.21
N GLU A 340 11.90 -20.21 8.75
CA GLU A 340 12.42 -20.01 10.10
C GLU A 340 13.38 -18.82 10.23
N ASP A 341 14.06 -18.45 9.14
CA ASP A 341 15.13 -17.43 9.13
C ASP A 341 14.64 -16.03 8.71
N ALA A 342 13.33 -15.80 8.63
CA ALA A 342 12.74 -14.58 8.11
C ALA A 342 12.34 -13.56 9.22
#